data_e62fc967a9cbfa2b387a7cbb2bf5adfa
#
_entry.id   e62fc967a9cbfa2b387a7cbb2bf5adfa
#
_cell.length_a   1.000
_cell.length_b   1.000
_cell.length_c   1.000
_cell.angle_alpha   90.00
_cell.angle_beta   90.00
_cell.angle_gamma   90.00
#
_symmetry.space_group_name_H-M   'P 1'
#
loop_
_entity.id
_entity.type
_entity.pdbx_description
1 polymer ?
#
loop_
_entity_poly.entity_id
_entity_poly.type
_entity_poly.pdbx_seq_one_letter_code
_entity_poly.pdbx_strand_id
1 'polypeptide(L)'
;MKIRSFLLLFAAFTLTLLLTRCRKERFTTDSSDKLEFSRDTILFDTVFSTVGSTTQYLKVYNRHDESIRISEIRIQNQSNSQYRINVDGTDGPLVKDVEILPNDSIFVFVEVTIDPGNQNLPFVVEDNIIFITNDNEQEVLLQAWGQDAYFHGGLNSCGDPFSEILGGIQTWGNDKPHVVYGIVAVDSAATLNIQAGTQLYFHSKSGIYVYKGSINVLGELNNEVVFQGDRLEPEYADIPGQWGIQLDCPIDNGVGQNFASIIRGGIWIYASPGSLIRYAIIKNGNMGIQVDSTGVDYNSNNFSVFMENTKILNMAGTGLWGQNGSISGKNLLIGNCGQSCGYLSFGGKYQMDNCTFANYWSDNSRTFPAFALTNYIEDSQQNRYVRPLINCAFNNCIMYGNNALLDDFNEFIVELDDSQPSNYVFRYCLVDTDEGVEDGPNYVSMVNNSPPALCDPANFNFRVSSVGSSMNGNNANANPLVGDIEGIDWAGQYRKGCYQYDSVSPCD
;
A
#
# COMPACT_ATOMS: atom_id res chain seq x y z
N MET A 1 -26.93 -53.30 -53.95
CA MET A 1 -26.87 -52.48 -52.68
C MET A 1 -25.81 -52.96 -51.65
N LYS A 2 -25.58 -54.29 -51.56
CA LYS A 2 -24.65 -54.83 -50.51
C LYS A 2 -23.15 -54.60 -50.75
N ILE A 3 -22.68 -54.47 -52.00
CA ILE A 3 -21.25 -54.29 -52.32
C ILE A 3 -20.78 -52.81 -52.01
N ARG A 4 -21.61 -51.80 -52.23
CA ARG A 4 -21.27 -50.38 -51.91
C ARG A 4 -21.18 -50.18 -50.41
N SER A 5 -22.02 -50.82 -49.61
CA SER A 5 -21.93 -50.69 -48.14
C SER A 5 -20.67 -51.38 -47.57
N PHE A 6 -20.25 -52.48 -48.18
CA PHE A 6 -19.01 -53.16 -47.78
C PHE A 6 -17.76 -52.38 -48.13
N LEU A 7 -17.73 -51.72 -49.29
CA LEU A 7 -16.63 -50.83 -49.68
C LEU A 7 -16.53 -49.56 -48.78
N LEU A 8 -17.67 -49.00 -48.37
CA LEU A 8 -17.68 -47.87 -47.43
C LEU A 8 -17.23 -48.27 -46.03
N LEU A 9 -17.62 -49.43 -45.54
CA LEU A 9 -17.15 -49.97 -44.25
C LEU A 9 -15.64 -50.29 -44.28
N PHE A 10 -15.14 -50.87 -45.39
CA PHE A 10 -13.74 -51.16 -45.55
C PHE A 10 -12.90 -49.88 -45.69
N ALA A 11 -13.40 -48.85 -46.40
CA ALA A 11 -12.75 -47.55 -46.48
C ALA A 11 -12.76 -46.82 -45.12
N ALA A 12 -13.84 -46.90 -44.35
CA ALA A 12 -13.89 -46.34 -42.99
C ALA A 12 -12.93 -47.06 -42.01
N PHE A 13 -12.84 -48.41 -42.14
CA PHE A 13 -11.94 -49.22 -41.33
C PHE A 13 -10.45 -48.97 -41.66
N THR A 14 -10.12 -48.82 -42.95
CA THR A 14 -8.76 -48.42 -43.36
C THR A 14 -8.39 -46.97 -42.97
N LEU A 15 -9.37 -46.06 -42.99
CA LEU A 15 -9.20 -44.69 -42.56
C LEU A 15 -8.98 -44.60 -41.04
N THR A 16 -9.71 -45.41 -40.24
CA THR A 16 -9.49 -45.50 -38.78
C THR A 16 -8.13 -46.12 -38.45
N LEU A 17 -7.65 -47.13 -39.20
CA LEU A 17 -6.30 -47.69 -39.02
C LEU A 17 -5.18 -46.70 -39.36
N LEU A 18 -5.43 -45.78 -40.30
CA LEU A 18 -4.46 -44.74 -40.67
C LEU A 18 -4.40 -43.60 -39.62
N LEU A 19 -5.47 -43.43 -38.81
CA LEU A 19 -5.55 -42.44 -37.74
C LEU A 19 -4.96 -42.93 -36.42
N THR A 20 -4.74 -44.24 -36.25
CA THR A 20 -4.10 -44.83 -35.06
C THR A 20 -2.56 -44.94 -35.21
N ARG A 21 -1.92 -44.00 -35.88
CA ARG A 21 -0.47 -43.86 -35.76
C ARG A 21 -0.17 -43.33 -34.36
N CYS A 22 0.01 -44.23 -33.42
CA CYS A 22 0.70 -43.97 -32.18
C CYS A 22 2.11 -43.48 -32.59
N ARG A 23 2.31 -42.18 -32.52
CA ARG A 23 3.63 -41.59 -32.77
C ARG A 23 4.51 -42.11 -31.63
N LYS A 24 5.44 -43.03 -31.93
CA LYS A 24 6.41 -43.50 -30.95
C LYS A 24 7.20 -42.26 -30.53
N GLU A 25 7.01 -41.84 -29.30
CA GLU A 25 7.81 -40.72 -28.74
C GLU A 25 9.26 -41.08 -28.90
N ARG A 26 9.99 -40.22 -29.63
CA ARG A 26 11.44 -40.34 -29.79
C ARG A 26 12.05 -39.28 -28.90
N PHE A 27 12.93 -39.75 -28.03
CA PHE A 27 13.78 -38.86 -27.25
C PHE A 27 15.09 -38.68 -27.99
N THR A 28 15.53 -37.43 -28.16
CA THR A 28 16.86 -37.15 -28.64
C THR A 28 17.87 -37.50 -27.55
N THR A 29 19.01 -38.04 -28.00
CA THR A 29 20.20 -38.31 -27.17
C THR A 29 21.42 -37.58 -27.72
N ASP A 30 21.20 -36.66 -28.67
CA ASP A 30 22.27 -35.87 -29.25
C ASP A 30 22.70 -34.79 -28.27
N SER A 31 24.01 -34.75 -27.96
CA SER A 31 24.58 -33.77 -27.06
C SER A 31 24.53 -32.33 -27.59
N SER A 32 24.29 -32.16 -28.91
CA SER A 32 24.06 -30.81 -29.47
C SER A 32 22.68 -30.26 -29.12
N ASP A 33 21.70 -31.14 -28.78
CA ASP A 33 20.34 -30.75 -28.42
C ASP A 33 20.28 -30.35 -26.94
N LYS A 34 20.40 -29.04 -26.71
CA LYS A 34 20.41 -28.42 -25.38
C LYS A 34 19.04 -27.75 -25.05
N LEU A 35 18.85 -27.52 -23.78
CA LEU A 35 17.72 -26.71 -23.30
C LEU A 35 17.97 -25.22 -23.56
N GLU A 36 16.90 -24.48 -23.80
CA GLU A 36 16.90 -23.02 -23.81
C GLU A 36 16.12 -22.51 -22.57
N PHE A 37 16.62 -21.46 -21.96
CA PHE A 37 16.02 -20.89 -20.76
C PHE A 37 15.47 -19.49 -21.04
N SER A 38 14.34 -19.13 -20.41
CA SER A 38 13.76 -17.77 -20.52
C SER A 38 14.67 -16.70 -19.91
N ARG A 39 15.54 -17.08 -19.01
CA ARG A 39 16.56 -16.23 -18.35
C ARG A 39 17.70 -17.12 -17.85
N ASP A 40 18.89 -16.55 -17.71
CA ASP A 40 20.09 -17.22 -17.18
C ASP A 40 20.26 -17.03 -15.66
N THR A 41 19.51 -16.08 -15.11
CA THR A 41 19.55 -15.73 -13.70
C THR A 41 18.12 -15.47 -13.20
N ILE A 42 17.77 -16.01 -12.03
CA ILE A 42 16.57 -15.68 -11.29
C ILE A 42 16.98 -14.78 -10.13
N LEU A 43 16.58 -13.52 -10.23
CA LEU A 43 16.83 -12.53 -9.19
C LEU A 43 15.62 -12.43 -8.29
N PHE A 44 15.86 -12.52 -6.99
CA PHE A 44 14.93 -12.12 -5.95
C PHE A 44 15.41 -10.78 -5.42
N ASP A 45 14.51 -9.84 -5.29
CA ASP A 45 14.78 -8.58 -4.61
C ASP A 45 15.04 -8.82 -3.11
N THR A 46 15.07 -7.77 -2.32
CA THR A 46 15.31 -7.90 -0.89
C THR A 46 14.27 -8.80 -0.23
N VAL A 47 14.74 -9.91 0.35
CA VAL A 47 13.92 -10.87 1.09
C VAL A 47 14.27 -10.77 2.56
N PHE A 48 13.26 -10.53 3.39
CA PHE A 48 13.47 -10.51 4.84
C PHE A 48 13.77 -11.92 5.37
N SER A 49 14.74 -12.02 6.27
CA SER A 49 15.07 -13.29 6.91
C SER A 49 13.84 -13.92 7.58
N THR A 50 13.72 -15.25 7.53
CA THR A 50 12.59 -16.07 8.03
C THR A 50 11.28 -15.92 7.27
N VAL A 51 11.19 -15.05 6.29
CA VAL A 51 10.02 -14.86 5.43
C VAL A 51 10.28 -15.52 4.08
N GLY A 52 9.32 -16.29 3.59
CA GLY A 52 9.38 -16.82 2.22
C GLY A 52 9.25 -15.70 1.20
N SER A 53 10.07 -15.75 0.15
CA SER A 53 9.93 -14.84 -0.98
C SER A 53 8.63 -15.09 -1.74
N THR A 54 8.32 -14.20 -2.67
CA THR A 54 7.37 -14.52 -3.74
C THR A 54 7.93 -15.59 -4.65
N THR A 55 7.03 -16.38 -5.25
CA THR A 55 7.42 -17.41 -6.20
C THR A 55 7.85 -16.77 -7.51
N GLN A 56 9.09 -16.97 -7.90
CA GLN A 56 9.61 -16.65 -9.24
C GLN A 56 9.46 -17.87 -10.15
N TYR A 57 9.53 -17.67 -11.46
CA TYR A 57 9.47 -18.78 -12.39
C TYR A 57 10.55 -18.69 -13.48
N LEU A 58 10.99 -19.86 -13.92
CA LEU A 58 11.83 -20.07 -15.08
C LEU A 58 11.05 -20.90 -16.09
N LYS A 59 11.06 -20.50 -17.34
CA LYS A 59 10.53 -21.31 -18.42
C LYS A 59 11.68 -22.00 -19.14
N VAL A 60 11.58 -23.34 -19.25
CA VAL A 60 12.58 -24.21 -19.87
C VAL A 60 12.00 -24.74 -21.17
N TYR A 61 12.68 -24.48 -22.27
CA TYR A 61 12.18 -24.81 -23.62
C TYR A 61 12.95 -25.97 -24.23
N ASN A 62 12.23 -26.86 -24.89
CA ASN A 62 12.73 -27.75 -25.91
C ASN A 62 12.44 -27.14 -27.29
N ARG A 63 13.47 -26.65 -28.00
CA ARG A 63 13.34 -26.07 -29.35
C ARG A 63 13.57 -27.06 -30.45
N HIS A 64 13.69 -28.36 -30.12
CA HIS A 64 13.99 -29.42 -31.06
C HIS A 64 12.73 -30.16 -31.51
N ASP A 65 12.83 -30.88 -32.62
CA ASP A 65 11.72 -31.62 -33.23
C ASP A 65 11.46 -33.00 -32.57
N GLU A 66 12.32 -33.42 -31.64
CA GLU A 66 12.18 -34.63 -30.82
C GLU A 66 12.01 -34.26 -29.35
N SER A 67 11.38 -35.15 -28.57
CA SER A 67 11.22 -34.96 -27.13
C SER A 67 12.60 -34.97 -26.45
N ILE A 68 12.76 -34.12 -25.43
CA ILE A 68 13.93 -34.13 -24.57
C ILE A 68 13.55 -34.73 -23.22
N ARG A 69 14.40 -35.58 -22.68
CA ARG A 69 14.33 -36.04 -21.30
C ARG A 69 15.45 -35.43 -20.49
N ILE A 70 15.09 -34.63 -19.50
CA ILE A 70 16.02 -34.09 -18.52
C ILE A 70 16.19 -35.16 -17.44
N SER A 71 17.38 -35.73 -17.35
CA SER A 71 17.64 -36.81 -16.40
C SER A 71 17.61 -36.33 -14.95
N GLU A 72 18.01 -35.08 -14.72
CA GLU A 72 18.07 -34.51 -13.41
C GLU A 72 17.89 -32.96 -13.44
N ILE A 73 17.01 -32.45 -12.61
CA ILE A 73 16.88 -31.02 -12.28
C ILE A 73 17.09 -30.91 -10.77
N ARG A 74 18.09 -30.19 -10.34
CA ARG A 74 18.40 -30.07 -8.91
C ARG A 74 18.91 -28.69 -8.53
N ILE A 75 18.71 -28.33 -7.28
CA ILE A 75 19.44 -27.23 -6.65
C ILE A 75 20.86 -27.73 -6.32
N GLN A 76 21.87 -26.93 -6.58
CA GLN A 76 23.28 -27.34 -6.43
C GLN A 76 23.59 -27.75 -5.00
N ASN A 77 23.21 -26.95 -3.99
CA ASN A 77 23.45 -27.21 -2.58
C ASN A 77 22.38 -28.12 -1.93
N GLN A 78 21.40 -28.57 -2.70
CA GLN A 78 20.34 -29.51 -2.28
C GLN A 78 19.69 -29.13 -0.91
N SER A 79 19.77 -30.02 0.09
CA SER A 79 19.18 -29.82 1.40
C SER A 79 19.79 -28.69 2.23
N ASN A 80 20.95 -28.17 1.86
CA ASN A 80 21.60 -27.03 2.50
C ASN A 80 21.25 -25.70 1.81
N SER A 81 20.46 -25.75 0.74
CA SER A 81 20.03 -24.55 0.02
C SER A 81 18.90 -23.85 0.78
N GLN A 82 18.91 -22.54 0.72
CA GLN A 82 17.81 -21.68 1.14
C GLN A 82 16.70 -21.57 0.08
N TYR A 83 16.97 -22.09 -1.13
CA TYR A 83 16.03 -22.12 -2.25
C TYR A 83 15.25 -23.42 -2.27
N ARG A 84 14.02 -23.34 -2.82
CA ARG A 84 13.15 -24.47 -3.13
C ARG A 84 12.68 -24.37 -4.56
N ILE A 85 12.52 -25.51 -5.24
CA ILE A 85 11.99 -25.58 -6.59
C ILE A 85 10.77 -26.49 -6.65
N ASN A 86 9.86 -26.13 -7.57
CA ASN A 86 8.78 -26.99 -8.02
C ASN A 86 8.87 -27.06 -9.54
N VAL A 87 9.08 -28.26 -10.05
CA VAL A 87 9.24 -28.53 -11.49
C VAL A 87 7.97 -29.17 -12.01
N ASP A 88 7.22 -28.44 -12.79
CA ASP A 88 5.98 -28.92 -13.44
C ASP A 88 5.03 -29.65 -12.46
N GLY A 89 4.86 -29.07 -11.24
CA GLY A 89 4.03 -29.62 -10.16
C GLY A 89 4.73 -30.64 -9.25
N THR A 90 6.01 -30.94 -9.46
CA THR A 90 6.78 -31.83 -8.59
C THR A 90 7.74 -31.03 -7.72
N ASP A 91 7.58 -31.12 -6.40
CA ASP A 91 8.45 -30.45 -5.43
C ASP A 91 9.78 -31.20 -5.26
N GLY A 92 10.83 -30.45 -5.02
CA GLY A 92 12.08 -31.10 -4.62
C GLY A 92 13.22 -30.12 -4.40
N PRO A 93 14.33 -30.57 -3.84
CA PRO A 93 15.63 -30.08 -4.26
C PRO A 93 16.17 -30.86 -5.45
N LEU A 94 15.55 -31.99 -5.83
CA LEU A 94 15.95 -32.89 -6.92
C LEU A 94 14.70 -33.52 -7.55
N VAL A 95 14.50 -33.30 -8.85
CA VAL A 95 13.47 -33.93 -9.68
C VAL A 95 14.17 -34.65 -10.83
N LYS A 96 13.71 -35.86 -11.17
CA LYS A 96 14.31 -36.73 -12.20
C LYS A 96 13.32 -37.06 -13.31
N ASP A 97 13.88 -37.42 -14.47
CA ASP A 97 13.17 -37.93 -15.62
C ASP A 97 12.03 -37.00 -16.11
N VAL A 98 12.32 -35.70 -16.18
CA VAL A 98 11.37 -34.70 -16.66
C VAL A 98 11.38 -34.67 -18.19
N GLU A 99 10.20 -34.78 -18.82
CA GLU A 99 10.06 -34.85 -20.27
C GLU A 99 9.49 -33.53 -20.80
N ILE A 100 10.09 -33.00 -21.87
CA ILE A 100 9.58 -31.85 -22.62
C ILE A 100 9.31 -32.29 -24.05
N LEU A 101 8.09 -32.14 -24.51
CA LEU A 101 7.67 -32.50 -25.87
C LEU A 101 8.38 -31.61 -26.93
N PRO A 102 8.39 -32.01 -28.20
CA PRO A 102 8.98 -31.22 -29.27
C PRO A 102 8.37 -29.82 -29.36
N ASN A 103 9.22 -28.79 -29.41
CA ASN A 103 8.81 -27.37 -29.50
C ASN A 103 7.89 -26.92 -28.34
N ASP A 104 8.02 -27.54 -27.18
CA ASP A 104 7.24 -27.24 -25.97
C ASP A 104 8.13 -26.71 -24.83
N SER A 105 7.55 -26.47 -23.67
CA SER A 105 8.22 -25.93 -22.50
C SER A 105 7.54 -26.32 -21.20
N ILE A 106 8.32 -26.34 -20.13
CA ILE A 106 7.84 -26.52 -18.76
C ILE A 106 8.15 -25.29 -17.91
N PHE A 107 7.47 -25.17 -16.78
CA PHE A 107 7.76 -24.16 -15.75
C PHE A 107 8.53 -24.79 -14.60
N VAL A 108 9.54 -24.07 -14.13
CA VAL A 108 10.21 -24.31 -12.86
C VAL A 108 9.93 -23.12 -11.96
N PHE A 109 9.17 -23.33 -10.90
CA PHE A 109 8.90 -22.34 -9.89
C PHE A 109 9.99 -22.38 -8.83
N VAL A 110 10.39 -21.21 -8.35
CA VAL A 110 11.49 -21.06 -7.38
C VAL A 110 11.04 -20.13 -6.26
N GLU A 111 11.34 -20.53 -5.03
CA GLU A 111 11.15 -19.73 -3.82
C GLU A 111 12.43 -19.74 -3.00
N VAL A 112 12.62 -18.69 -2.20
CA VAL A 112 13.74 -18.62 -1.24
C VAL A 112 13.21 -18.27 0.14
N THR A 113 13.75 -18.91 1.18
CA THR A 113 13.55 -18.55 2.57
C THR A 113 14.91 -18.36 3.20
N ILE A 114 15.21 -17.12 3.60
CA ILE A 114 16.54 -16.75 4.08
C ILE A 114 16.63 -16.98 5.59
N ASP A 115 17.63 -17.74 6.03
CA ASP A 115 17.90 -17.93 7.44
C ASP A 115 18.59 -16.70 8.04
N PRO A 116 18.20 -16.25 9.24
CA PRO A 116 18.80 -15.09 9.89
C PRO A 116 20.29 -15.38 10.22
N GLY A 117 21.16 -14.69 9.50
CA GLY A 117 22.61 -14.86 9.64
C GLY A 117 23.26 -14.03 10.75
N ASN A 118 22.50 -13.35 11.61
CA ASN A 118 22.99 -12.37 12.60
C ASN A 118 23.85 -11.25 11.98
N GLN A 119 23.65 -10.95 10.70
CA GLN A 119 24.34 -9.86 9.99
C GLN A 119 23.38 -8.70 9.82
N ASN A 120 23.76 -7.53 10.31
CA ASN A 120 22.93 -6.31 10.25
C ASN A 120 22.90 -5.62 8.88
N LEU A 121 23.55 -6.19 7.86
CA LEU A 121 23.66 -5.62 6.52
C LEU A 121 22.96 -6.54 5.51
N PRO A 122 22.45 -5.99 4.40
CA PRO A 122 22.03 -6.82 3.28
C PRO A 122 23.16 -7.75 2.86
N PHE A 123 22.83 -9.03 2.71
CA PHE A 123 23.79 -10.05 2.24
C PHE A 123 23.19 -10.81 1.06
N VAL A 124 24.07 -11.32 0.18
CA VAL A 124 23.66 -12.04 -1.01
C VAL A 124 23.65 -13.54 -0.72
N VAL A 125 22.56 -14.19 -1.07
CA VAL A 125 22.41 -15.65 -1.05
C VAL A 125 22.39 -16.12 -2.49
N GLU A 126 23.33 -17.00 -2.84
CA GLU A 126 23.45 -17.56 -4.20
C GLU A 126 23.37 -19.07 -4.19
N ASP A 127 22.79 -19.63 -5.23
CA ASP A 127 22.76 -21.05 -5.56
C ASP A 127 22.53 -21.22 -7.06
N ASN A 128 22.56 -22.45 -7.58
CA ASN A 128 22.26 -22.75 -8.97
C ASN A 128 21.19 -23.83 -9.10
N ILE A 129 20.35 -23.72 -10.11
CA ILE A 129 19.58 -24.86 -10.61
C ILE A 129 20.40 -25.53 -11.69
N ILE A 130 20.70 -26.80 -11.50
CA ILE A 130 21.46 -27.65 -12.42
C ILE A 130 20.49 -28.51 -13.23
N PHE A 131 20.65 -28.50 -14.53
CA PHE A 131 19.92 -29.32 -15.51
C PHE A 131 20.86 -30.29 -16.20
N ILE A 132 20.60 -31.59 -16.14
CA ILE A 132 21.40 -32.63 -16.82
C ILE A 132 20.58 -33.23 -17.95
N THR A 133 21.01 -33.03 -19.18
CA THR A 133 20.30 -33.42 -20.39
C THR A 133 21.27 -33.82 -21.48
N ASN A 134 21.13 -35.00 -22.10
CA ASN A 134 21.98 -35.46 -23.22
C ASN A 134 23.47 -35.31 -22.96
N ASP A 135 23.92 -35.73 -21.76
CA ASP A 135 25.30 -35.60 -21.27
C ASP A 135 25.80 -34.14 -21.13
N ASN A 136 24.94 -33.16 -21.21
CA ASN A 136 25.25 -31.76 -20.91
C ASN A 136 24.78 -31.40 -19.48
N GLU A 137 25.59 -30.60 -18.82
CA GLU A 137 25.19 -29.86 -17.61
C GLU A 137 24.99 -28.39 -17.98
N GLN A 138 23.82 -27.85 -17.68
CA GLN A 138 23.47 -26.45 -17.86
C GLN A 138 23.02 -25.91 -16.51
N GLU A 139 23.26 -24.63 -16.24
CA GLU A 139 22.92 -24.00 -14.96
C GLU A 139 22.17 -22.70 -15.14
N VAL A 140 21.33 -22.38 -14.16
CA VAL A 140 20.66 -21.09 -14.00
C VAL A 140 20.97 -20.56 -12.61
N LEU A 141 21.53 -19.36 -12.52
CA LEU A 141 21.90 -18.73 -11.26
C LEU A 141 20.65 -18.29 -10.49
N LEU A 142 20.64 -18.57 -9.19
CA LEU A 142 19.68 -18.05 -8.22
C LEU A 142 20.40 -17.04 -7.35
N GLN A 143 19.85 -15.83 -7.24
CA GLN A 143 20.43 -14.78 -6.42
C GLN A 143 19.31 -14.04 -5.65
N ALA A 144 19.48 -13.91 -4.34
CA ALA A 144 18.59 -13.16 -3.45
C ALA A 144 19.39 -12.24 -2.53
N TRP A 145 18.81 -11.08 -2.24
CA TRP A 145 19.34 -10.15 -1.25
C TRP A 145 18.63 -10.39 0.07
N GLY A 146 19.36 -10.87 1.08
CA GLY A 146 18.83 -11.09 2.43
C GLY A 146 18.94 -9.84 3.28
N GLN A 147 17.90 -9.52 4.02
CA GLN A 147 17.91 -8.44 4.99
C GLN A 147 17.36 -8.91 6.33
N ASP A 148 18.10 -8.67 7.41
CA ASP A 148 17.66 -8.92 8.76
C ASP A 148 16.67 -7.83 9.21
N ALA A 149 15.69 -8.19 10.04
CA ALA A 149 14.61 -7.30 10.48
C ALA A 149 14.15 -7.62 11.90
N TYR A 150 13.47 -6.67 12.54
CA TYR A 150 12.68 -6.90 13.74
C TYR A 150 11.27 -7.34 13.35
N PHE A 151 10.87 -8.55 13.73
CA PHE A 151 9.53 -9.06 13.41
C PHE A 151 8.58 -8.80 14.58
N HIS A 152 7.43 -8.23 14.25
CA HIS A 152 6.33 -7.97 15.16
C HIS A 152 5.15 -8.83 14.74
N GLY A 153 4.78 -9.76 15.57
CA GLY A 153 3.67 -10.65 15.32
C GLY A 153 3.58 -11.70 16.42
N GLY A 154 2.41 -12.17 16.65
CA GLY A 154 2.06 -13.24 17.56
C GLY A 154 0.74 -13.79 17.08
N LEU A 155 0.04 -14.57 17.89
CA LEU A 155 -1.30 -15.06 17.58
C LEU A 155 -2.26 -14.60 18.68
N ASN A 156 -3.40 -14.05 18.29
CA ASN A 156 -4.50 -13.81 19.21
C ASN A 156 -5.25 -15.12 19.55
N SER A 157 -6.27 -15.04 20.39
CA SER A 157 -7.11 -16.19 20.76
C SER A 157 -7.87 -16.85 19.61
N CYS A 158 -8.00 -16.15 18.47
CA CYS A 158 -8.63 -16.67 17.25
C CYS A 158 -7.63 -17.25 16.26
N GLY A 159 -6.32 -17.15 16.54
CA GLY A 159 -5.26 -17.59 15.64
C GLY A 159 -4.83 -16.55 14.61
N ASP A 160 -5.36 -15.30 14.67
CA ASP A 160 -4.88 -14.21 13.81
C ASP A 160 -3.57 -13.63 14.34
N PRO A 161 -2.66 -13.18 13.45
CA PRO A 161 -1.43 -12.53 13.88
C PRO A 161 -1.70 -11.26 14.68
N PHE A 162 -1.21 -11.21 15.92
CA PHE A 162 -1.44 -10.11 16.85
C PHE A 162 -0.29 -9.99 17.85
N SER A 163 0.14 -8.78 18.14
CA SER A 163 1.06 -8.48 19.24
C SER A 163 0.62 -7.24 20.01
N GLU A 164 0.97 -7.15 21.29
CA GLU A 164 0.48 -6.10 22.16
C GLU A 164 1.58 -5.44 22.97
N ILE A 165 1.53 -4.11 23.03
CA ILE A 165 2.36 -3.26 23.90
C ILE A 165 1.49 -2.83 25.08
N LEU A 166 1.66 -3.50 26.22
CA LEU A 166 0.75 -3.43 27.38
C LEU A 166 1.01 -2.24 28.33
N GLY A 167 2.06 -1.46 28.11
CA GLY A 167 2.34 -0.29 28.94
C GLY A 167 3.77 0.17 28.89
N GLY A 168 4.03 1.36 29.45
CA GLY A 168 5.33 2.01 29.40
C GLY A 168 5.68 2.56 28.02
N ILE A 169 6.96 2.77 27.79
CA ILE A 169 7.47 3.32 26.54
C ILE A 169 8.27 2.26 25.80
N GLN A 170 7.84 1.94 24.58
CA GLN A 170 8.61 1.13 23.65
C GLN A 170 9.14 2.03 22.53
N THR A 171 10.38 1.80 22.11
CA THR A 171 11.01 2.56 21.02
C THR A 171 11.45 1.61 19.92
N TRP A 172 11.03 1.90 18.69
CA TRP A 172 11.51 1.27 17.47
C TRP A 172 12.57 2.15 16.84
N GLY A 173 13.77 1.59 16.66
CA GLY A 173 14.93 2.27 16.09
C GLY A 173 15.04 2.07 14.59
N ASN A 174 16.05 2.69 13.99
CA ASN A 174 16.33 2.64 12.56
C ASN A 174 17.55 1.75 12.20
N ASP A 175 18.07 1.01 13.16
CA ASP A 175 19.21 0.11 12.96
C ASP A 175 18.88 -1.10 12.10
N LYS A 176 17.63 -1.53 12.12
CA LYS A 176 17.05 -2.56 11.24
C LYS A 176 15.62 -2.18 10.87
N PRO A 177 15.11 -2.64 9.73
CA PRO A 177 13.69 -2.49 9.42
C PRO A 177 12.81 -3.27 10.39
N HIS A 178 11.58 -2.81 10.54
CA HIS A 178 10.53 -3.48 11.31
C HIS A 178 9.51 -4.09 10.36
N VAL A 179 9.27 -5.40 10.47
CA VAL A 179 8.27 -6.12 9.67
C VAL A 179 7.11 -6.51 10.57
N VAL A 180 5.91 -6.11 10.19
CA VAL A 180 4.68 -6.31 10.96
C VAL A 180 3.81 -7.37 10.31
N TYR A 181 3.54 -8.44 11.04
CA TYR A 181 2.60 -9.50 10.69
C TYR A 181 1.37 -9.42 11.57
N GLY A 182 0.24 -9.04 10.99
CA GLY A 182 -1.01 -8.82 11.69
C GLY A 182 -1.05 -7.46 12.40
N ILE A 183 -1.63 -7.42 13.58
CA ILE A 183 -1.89 -6.16 14.29
C ILE A 183 -0.91 -5.99 15.45
N VAL A 184 -0.25 -4.83 15.48
CA VAL A 184 0.46 -4.36 16.68
C VAL A 184 -0.45 -3.40 17.41
N ALA A 185 -0.95 -3.82 18.59
CA ALA A 185 -1.79 -3.00 19.44
C ALA A 185 -0.95 -2.23 20.47
N VAL A 186 -1.14 -0.93 20.55
CA VAL A 186 -0.59 -0.04 21.58
C VAL A 186 -1.70 0.25 22.57
N ASP A 187 -1.70 -0.45 23.72
CA ASP A 187 -2.79 -0.38 24.69
C ASP A 187 -2.71 0.88 25.58
N SER A 188 -3.74 1.07 26.38
CA SER A 188 -3.84 2.18 27.32
C SER A 188 -2.60 2.26 28.23
N ALA A 189 -2.11 3.46 28.50
CA ALA A 189 -0.85 3.72 29.22
C ALA A 189 0.44 3.24 28.53
N ALA A 190 0.36 2.75 27.29
CA ALA A 190 1.53 2.47 26.46
C ALA A 190 1.83 3.65 25.50
N THR A 191 3.11 3.81 25.18
CA THR A 191 3.58 4.73 24.16
C THR A 191 4.56 4.01 23.25
N LEU A 192 4.28 4.02 21.94
CA LEU A 192 5.20 3.56 20.91
C LEU A 192 5.89 4.78 20.30
N ASN A 193 7.21 4.87 20.46
CA ASN A 193 8.06 5.85 19.77
C ASN A 193 8.73 5.18 18.58
N ILE A 194 8.65 5.81 17.40
CA ILE A 194 9.31 5.38 16.17
C ILE A 194 10.30 6.45 15.77
N GLN A 195 11.59 6.12 15.73
CA GLN A 195 12.68 7.06 15.50
C GLN A 195 12.77 7.45 14.01
N ALA A 196 13.42 8.58 13.75
CA ALA A 196 13.68 9.06 12.40
C ALA A 196 14.45 8.02 11.57
N GLY A 197 14.08 7.89 10.29
CA GLY A 197 14.68 6.96 9.34
C GLY A 197 14.22 5.50 9.47
N THR A 198 13.35 5.18 10.43
CA THR A 198 12.82 3.83 10.59
C THR A 198 11.99 3.42 9.38
N GLN A 199 12.25 2.21 8.86
CA GLN A 199 11.51 1.58 7.78
C GLN A 199 10.57 0.52 8.35
N LEU A 200 9.27 0.66 8.11
CA LEU A 200 8.24 -0.28 8.55
C LEU A 200 7.59 -0.93 7.34
N TYR A 201 7.60 -2.24 7.34
CA TYR A 201 7.02 -3.08 6.30
C TYR A 201 5.86 -3.89 6.87
N PHE A 202 4.73 -3.83 6.19
CA PHE A 202 3.51 -4.47 6.65
C PHE A 202 3.10 -5.60 5.70
N HIS A 203 2.89 -6.75 6.26
CA HIS A 203 2.25 -7.85 5.53
C HIS A 203 0.78 -7.54 5.25
N SER A 204 0.17 -8.29 4.33
CA SER A 204 -1.27 -8.17 4.05
C SER A 204 -2.09 -8.27 5.34
N LYS A 205 -3.16 -7.47 5.49
CA LYS A 205 -4.04 -7.38 6.67
C LYS A 205 -3.37 -6.89 7.96
N SER A 206 -2.16 -6.33 7.86
CA SER A 206 -1.37 -5.87 9.00
C SER A 206 -1.48 -4.37 9.22
N GLY A 207 -1.25 -3.93 10.46
CA GLY A 207 -1.24 -2.50 10.80
C GLY A 207 -0.96 -2.25 12.28
N ILE A 208 -1.08 -0.98 12.67
CA ILE A 208 -0.89 -0.53 14.06
C ILE A 208 -2.24 -0.03 14.61
N TYR A 209 -2.70 -0.63 15.71
CA TYR A 209 -3.88 -0.20 16.42
C TYR A 209 -3.51 0.47 17.75
N VAL A 210 -3.78 1.76 17.89
CA VAL A 210 -3.54 2.52 19.13
C VAL A 210 -4.85 2.64 19.90
N TYR A 211 -4.97 1.86 20.98
CA TYR A 211 -6.18 1.85 21.83
C TYR A 211 -5.93 2.62 23.12
N LYS A 212 -6.36 3.88 23.19
CA LYS A 212 -6.17 4.76 24.35
C LYS A 212 -4.72 4.97 24.78
N GLY A 213 -3.77 4.47 24.00
CA GLY A 213 -2.35 4.71 24.12
C GLY A 213 -1.88 5.87 23.24
N SER A 214 -0.58 5.95 23.01
CA SER A 214 0.02 6.97 22.16
C SER A 214 1.02 6.37 21.17
N ILE A 215 1.06 6.93 19.97
CA ILE A 215 2.11 6.67 18.99
C ILE A 215 2.82 8.00 18.66
N ASN A 216 4.15 7.98 18.71
CA ASN A 216 4.99 9.11 18.31
C ASN A 216 5.89 8.68 17.16
N VAL A 217 5.58 9.12 15.98
CA VAL A 217 6.43 8.98 14.78
C VAL A 217 7.30 10.21 14.70
N LEU A 218 8.60 10.03 14.92
CA LEU A 218 9.55 11.10 15.15
C LEU A 218 10.53 11.26 13.97
N GLY A 219 9.99 11.25 12.73
CA GLY A 219 10.78 11.49 11.54
C GLY A 219 11.38 12.91 11.51
N GLU A 220 12.35 13.10 10.64
CA GLU A 220 13.05 14.36 10.38
C GLU A 220 13.10 14.60 8.86
N LEU A 221 13.37 15.82 8.46
CA LEU A 221 13.55 16.17 7.04
C LEU A 221 14.72 15.37 6.45
N ASN A 222 14.49 14.70 5.32
CA ASN A 222 15.40 13.76 4.65
C ASN A 222 15.80 12.53 5.50
N ASN A 223 15.05 12.27 6.55
CA ASN A 223 15.18 11.09 7.39
C ASN A 223 13.81 10.66 7.92
N GLU A 224 12.87 10.54 6.99
CA GLU A 224 11.46 10.24 7.24
C GLU A 224 11.28 8.82 7.75
N VAL A 225 10.21 8.61 8.50
CA VAL A 225 9.74 7.27 8.84
C VAL A 225 8.83 6.77 7.72
N VAL A 226 9.11 5.60 7.16
CA VAL A 226 8.35 5.06 6.02
C VAL A 226 7.49 3.87 6.46
N PHE A 227 6.21 3.92 6.09
CA PHE A 227 5.23 2.86 6.27
C PHE A 227 4.77 2.37 4.90
N GLN A 228 5.02 1.10 4.58
CA GLN A 228 4.68 0.52 3.27
C GLN A 228 4.45 -1.00 3.36
N GLY A 229 4.00 -1.61 2.26
CA GLY A 229 3.89 -3.07 2.17
C GLY A 229 5.25 -3.77 2.20
N ASP A 230 5.25 -5.06 2.54
CA ASP A 230 6.45 -5.91 2.61
C ASP A 230 6.86 -6.51 1.26
N ARG A 231 6.11 -6.19 0.19
CA ARG A 231 6.44 -6.56 -1.20
C ARG A 231 7.37 -5.50 -1.77
N LEU A 232 8.66 -5.85 -1.85
CA LEU A 232 9.73 -4.90 -2.26
C LEU A 232 10.10 -5.00 -3.74
N GLU A 233 9.49 -5.95 -4.48
CA GLU A 233 9.72 -6.09 -5.90
C GLU A 233 9.24 -4.83 -6.66
N PRO A 234 9.99 -4.38 -7.70
CA PRO A 234 9.68 -3.14 -8.41
C PRO A 234 8.25 -3.07 -8.95
N GLU A 235 7.65 -4.20 -9.30
CA GLU A 235 6.27 -4.29 -9.78
C GLU A 235 5.23 -3.91 -8.73
N TYR A 236 5.61 -3.95 -7.45
CA TYR A 236 4.74 -3.60 -6.32
C TYR A 236 4.98 -2.20 -5.75
N ALA A 237 5.99 -1.47 -6.27
CA ALA A 237 6.42 -0.17 -5.74
C ALA A 237 5.28 0.84 -5.61
N ASP A 238 4.30 0.81 -6.55
CA ASP A 238 3.19 1.74 -6.62
C ASP A 238 1.83 1.04 -6.65
N ILE A 239 1.74 -0.22 -6.21
CA ILE A 239 0.45 -0.92 -6.10
C ILE A 239 -0.22 -0.55 -4.77
N PRO A 240 -1.45 0.00 -4.78
CA PRO A 240 -2.20 0.30 -3.56
C PRO A 240 -2.78 -0.97 -2.93
N GLY A 241 -3.20 -0.89 -1.67
CA GLY A 241 -3.93 -1.97 -1.00
C GLY A 241 -3.10 -3.14 -0.50
N GLN A 242 -1.78 -2.98 -0.40
CA GLN A 242 -0.89 -4.07 0.04
C GLN A 242 -1.05 -4.41 1.52
N TRP A 243 -1.42 -3.45 2.36
CA TRP A 243 -1.52 -3.58 3.81
C TRP A 243 -2.64 -2.72 4.39
N GLY A 244 -2.98 -2.95 5.64
CA GLY A 244 -4.03 -2.24 6.36
C GLY A 244 -4.79 -3.22 7.24
N ILE A 245 -5.31 -2.77 8.37
CA ILE A 245 -5.98 -3.63 9.35
C ILE A 245 -7.24 -4.24 8.73
N GLN A 246 -7.28 -5.55 8.68
CA GLN A 246 -8.47 -6.33 8.40
C GLN A 246 -8.69 -7.34 9.53
N LEU A 247 -9.83 -7.23 10.19
CA LEU A 247 -10.20 -8.11 11.30
C LEU A 247 -11.16 -9.20 10.77
N ASP A 248 -10.72 -10.43 10.78
CA ASP A 248 -11.55 -11.60 10.46
C ASP A 248 -12.15 -12.23 11.73
N CYS A 249 -11.62 -11.84 12.89
CA CYS A 249 -12.12 -12.23 14.21
C CYS A 249 -12.80 -11.04 14.90
N PRO A 250 -13.99 -11.21 15.48
CA PRO A 250 -14.62 -10.13 16.24
C PRO A 250 -13.74 -9.81 17.47
N ILE A 251 -13.25 -8.57 17.53
CA ILE A 251 -12.71 -8.06 18.80
C ILE A 251 -13.92 -7.88 19.71
N ASP A 252 -13.99 -8.67 20.76
CA ASP A 252 -15.03 -8.50 21.77
C ASP A 252 -14.76 -7.21 22.57
N ASN A 253 -15.38 -6.13 22.11
CA ASN A 253 -15.35 -4.84 22.81
C ASN A 253 -16.43 -4.73 23.89
N GLY A 254 -17.04 -5.86 24.30
CA GLY A 254 -18.10 -5.89 25.31
C GLY A 254 -19.46 -5.38 24.85
N VAL A 255 -19.65 -5.08 23.58
CA VAL A 255 -20.90 -4.51 23.01
C VAL A 255 -21.64 -5.50 22.11
N GLY A 256 -21.18 -6.75 22.01
CA GLY A 256 -21.96 -7.84 21.38
C GLY A 256 -22.23 -7.71 19.89
N GLN A 257 -21.43 -6.97 19.13
CA GLN A 257 -21.57 -6.87 17.68
C GLN A 257 -20.63 -7.85 16.98
N ASN A 258 -21.20 -8.78 16.24
CA ASN A 258 -20.46 -9.61 15.27
C ASN A 258 -20.01 -8.75 14.10
N PHE A 259 -18.76 -8.32 14.10
CA PHE A 259 -18.17 -7.60 12.97
C PHE A 259 -17.59 -8.64 11.97
N ALA A 260 -18.33 -8.93 10.92
CA ALA A 260 -17.76 -9.64 9.78
C ALA A 260 -16.80 -8.69 9.05
N SER A 261 -15.54 -9.08 8.92
CA SER A 261 -14.49 -8.46 8.09
C SER A 261 -14.53 -6.93 8.06
N ILE A 262 -13.98 -6.27 9.09
CA ILE A 262 -13.90 -4.82 9.15
C ILE A 262 -12.54 -4.37 8.64
N ILE A 263 -12.53 -3.56 7.58
CA ILE A 263 -11.34 -2.83 7.13
C ILE A 263 -11.22 -1.54 7.94
N ARG A 264 -10.02 -1.28 8.47
CA ARG A 264 -9.67 -0.08 9.23
C ARG A 264 -8.41 0.57 8.64
N GLY A 265 -8.07 1.76 9.13
CA GLY A 265 -6.83 2.42 8.78
C GLY A 265 -5.62 1.54 9.02
N GLY A 266 -4.59 1.63 8.18
CA GLY A 266 -3.33 0.96 8.41
C GLY A 266 -2.69 1.38 9.73
N ILE A 267 -2.90 2.64 10.12
CA ILE A 267 -2.66 3.16 11.47
C ILE A 267 -4.02 3.62 12.01
N TRP A 268 -4.59 2.86 12.95
CA TRP A 268 -5.87 3.15 13.56
C TRP A 268 -5.67 3.67 14.98
N ILE A 269 -6.04 4.93 15.23
CA ILE A 269 -5.88 5.62 16.52
C ILE A 269 -7.26 5.83 17.14
N TYR A 270 -7.50 5.11 18.24
CA TYR A 270 -8.76 5.17 18.97
C TYR A 270 -8.56 5.81 20.34
N ALA A 271 -9.25 6.94 20.60
CA ALA A 271 -9.28 7.63 21.88
C ALA A 271 -7.91 7.91 22.51
N SER A 272 -6.89 8.22 21.69
CA SER A 272 -5.54 8.54 22.15
C SER A 272 -5.53 9.82 22.99
N PRO A 273 -4.77 9.87 24.10
CA PRO A 273 -4.58 11.09 24.90
C PRO A 273 -3.70 12.14 24.22
N GLY A 274 -2.94 11.72 23.21
CA GLY A 274 -2.08 12.55 22.40
C GLY A 274 -1.07 11.70 21.64
N SER A 275 -1.07 11.81 20.32
CA SER A 275 -0.13 11.16 19.41
C SER A 275 0.51 12.19 18.50
N LEU A 276 1.77 11.98 18.11
CA LEU A 276 2.50 12.85 17.21
C LEU A 276 2.98 12.06 15.99
N ILE A 277 2.68 12.57 14.79
CA ILE A 277 3.15 11.98 13.54
C ILE A 277 3.80 13.10 12.74
N ARG A 278 5.11 13.05 12.61
CA ARG A 278 5.85 14.05 11.84
C ARG A 278 6.88 13.40 10.92
N TYR A 279 7.06 13.99 9.75
CA TYR A 279 7.96 13.51 8.72
C TYR A 279 7.79 12.00 8.48
N ALA A 280 6.56 11.61 8.21
CA ALA A 280 6.21 10.25 7.85
C ALA A 280 5.79 10.16 6.38
N ILE A 281 6.14 9.06 5.75
CA ILE A 281 5.65 8.65 4.42
C ILE A 281 4.85 7.37 4.61
N ILE A 282 3.55 7.44 4.37
CA ILE A 282 2.61 6.31 4.54
C ILE A 282 2.04 6.03 3.15
N LYS A 283 2.33 4.85 2.58
CA LYS A 283 1.98 4.58 1.19
C LYS A 283 1.50 3.16 0.93
N ASN A 284 0.74 3.01 -0.16
CA ASN A 284 0.34 1.73 -0.74
C ASN A 284 -0.54 0.85 0.16
N GLY A 285 -1.20 1.43 1.18
CA GLY A 285 -2.10 0.70 2.06
C GLY A 285 -3.54 0.62 1.55
N ASN A 286 -4.36 -0.15 2.25
CA ASN A 286 -5.82 -0.14 2.05
C ASN A 286 -6.42 1.21 2.46
N MET A 287 -6.07 1.68 3.65
CA MET A 287 -6.41 2.99 4.19
C MET A 287 -5.20 3.52 4.95
N GLY A 288 -4.98 4.85 4.94
CA GLY A 288 -3.86 5.45 5.63
C GLY A 288 -4.08 5.53 7.14
N ILE A 289 -4.40 6.72 7.65
CA ILE A 289 -4.62 6.95 9.08
C ILE A 289 -6.13 7.08 9.34
N GLN A 290 -6.62 6.35 10.33
CA GLN A 290 -7.95 6.49 10.89
C GLN A 290 -7.86 7.00 12.32
N VAL A 291 -8.61 8.05 12.65
CA VAL A 291 -8.67 8.64 13.99
C VAL A 291 -10.12 8.62 14.46
N ASP A 292 -10.39 7.77 15.44
CA ASP A 292 -11.69 7.68 16.08
C ASP A 292 -11.58 8.22 17.52
N SER A 293 -12.56 8.97 17.94
CA SER A 293 -12.63 9.46 19.30
C SER A 293 -14.01 9.22 19.91
N THR A 294 -14.02 8.63 21.09
CA THR A 294 -15.20 8.60 21.93
C THR A 294 -14.90 9.38 23.22
N GLY A 295 -15.49 10.56 23.35
CA GLY A 295 -15.38 11.35 24.57
C GLY A 295 -14.16 12.28 24.66
N VAL A 296 -13.75 12.85 23.51
CA VAL A 296 -12.80 13.97 23.52
C VAL A 296 -13.40 15.08 24.39
N ASP A 297 -12.61 15.58 25.31
CA ASP A 297 -12.90 16.86 25.96
C ASP A 297 -12.73 17.98 24.93
N TYR A 298 -13.79 18.26 24.21
CA TYR A 298 -13.84 19.31 23.20
C TYR A 298 -13.53 20.72 23.75
N ASN A 299 -13.55 20.89 25.06
CA ASN A 299 -13.21 22.16 25.70
C ASN A 299 -11.71 22.36 25.91
N SER A 300 -10.90 21.29 25.78
CA SER A 300 -9.46 21.39 25.83
C SER A 300 -8.91 21.97 24.52
N ASN A 301 -7.81 22.73 24.58
CA ASN A 301 -7.06 23.15 23.38
C ASN A 301 -6.21 22.01 22.80
N ASN A 302 -6.24 20.84 23.41
CA ASN A 302 -5.47 19.68 22.99
C ASN A 302 -6.15 18.92 21.86
N PHE A 303 -5.35 18.35 20.97
CA PHE A 303 -5.76 17.42 19.95
C PHE A 303 -5.33 16.00 20.32
N SER A 304 -6.09 15.00 19.89
CA SER A 304 -5.69 13.59 20.07
C SER A 304 -4.54 13.20 19.16
N VAL A 305 -4.45 13.84 18.00
CA VAL A 305 -3.40 13.57 17.02
C VAL A 305 -2.87 14.88 16.45
N PHE A 306 -1.55 15.04 16.50
CA PHE A 306 -0.82 16.11 15.81
C PHE A 306 -0.07 15.49 14.64
N MET A 307 -0.22 16.07 13.46
CA MET A 307 0.43 15.62 12.24
C MET A 307 1.18 16.79 11.60
N GLU A 308 2.44 16.59 11.26
CA GLU A 308 3.30 17.62 10.66
C GLU A 308 4.17 17.03 9.56
N ASN A 309 4.32 17.73 8.45
CA ASN A 309 5.21 17.34 7.33
C ASN A 309 5.07 15.85 6.93
N THR A 310 3.83 15.37 6.81
CA THR A 310 3.52 13.95 6.61
C THR A 310 2.85 13.75 5.26
N LYS A 311 3.30 12.70 4.55
CA LYS A 311 2.76 12.29 3.24
C LYS A 311 1.96 11.00 3.41
N ILE A 312 0.72 10.98 2.92
CA ILE A 312 -0.14 9.80 2.83
C ILE A 312 -0.52 9.63 1.36
N LEU A 313 -0.02 8.59 0.72
CA LEU A 313 -0.07 8.46 -0.73
C LEU A 313 -0.53 7.08 -1.18
N ASN A 314 -1.27 7.04 -2.29
CA ASN A 314 -1.59 5.80 -2.99
C ASN A 314 -2.33 4.78 -2.11
N MET A 315 -3.39 5.22 -1.43
CA MET A 315 -4.24 4.33 -0.64
C MET A 315 -5.38 3.77 -1.50
N ALA A 316 -5.65 2.46 -1.43
CA ALA A 316 -6.78 1.86 -2.16
C ALA A 316 -8.14 2.41 -1.71
N GLY A 317 -8.26 2.87 -0.47
CA GLY A 317 -9.42 3.52 0.11
C GLY A 317 -9.15 4.97 0.49
N THR A 318 -9.41 5.33 1.75
CA THR A 318 -9.28 6.70 2.26
C THR A 318 -7.88 6.97 2.84
N GLY A 319 -7.31 8.14 2.53
CA GLY A 319 -6.01 8.56 3.06
C GLY A 319 -6.07 8.91 4.54
N LEU A 320 -6.83 9.92 4.91
CA LEU A 320 -7.06 10.34 6.30
C LEU A 320 -8.56 10.27 6.61
N TRP A 321 -8.93 9.42 7.55
CA TRP A 321 -10.30 9.30 8.03
C TRP A 321 -10.40 9.75 9.49
N GLY A 322 -11.17 10.82 9.74
CA GLY A 322 -11.57 11.25 11.08
C GLY A 322 -13.02 10.88 11.35
N GLN A 323 -13.28 10.00 12.30
CA GLN A 323 -14.64 9.67 12.74
C GLN A 323 -14.86 10.22 14.16
N ASN A 324 -15.49 11.37 14.27
CA ASN A 324 -15.55 12.16 15.51
C ASN A 324 -14.12 12.39 16.07
N GLY A 325 -13.14 12.60 15.17
CA GLY A 325 -11.73 12.72 15.48
C GLY A 325 -11.36 14.08 16.08
N SER A 326 -10.14 14.16 16.61
CA SER A 326 -9.54 15.40 17.08
C SER A 326 -8.12 15.50 16.53
N ILE A 327 -7.95 16.24 15.41
CA ILE A 327 -6.75 16.23 14.60
C ILE A 327 -6.26 17.65 14.34
N SER A 328 -4.95 17.90 14.60
CA SER A 328 -4.24 19.09 14.12
C SER A 328 -3.24 18.68 13.06
N GLY A 329 -3.39 19.17 11.83
CA GLY A 329 -2.54 18.88 10.67
C GLY A 329 -1.85 20.13 10.15
N LYS A 330 -0.53 20.04 9.87
CA LYS A 330 0.26 21.10 9.25
C LYS A 330 1.16 20.54 8.18
N ASN A 331 1.17 21.15 7.01
CA ASN A 331 1.96 20.70 5.85
C ASN A 331 1.71 19.21 5.55
N LEU A 332 0.46 18.80 5.46
CA LEU A 332 0.11 17.42 5.09
C LEU A 332 -0.07 17.32 3.59
N LEU A 333 0.49 16.28 3.00
CA LEU A 333 0.19 15.84 1.64
C LEU A 333 -0.60 14.54 1.71
N ILE A 334 -1.83 14.58 1.22
CA ILE A 334 -2.65 13.36 1.08
C ILE A 334 -3.10 13.31 -0.38
N GLY A 335 -2.63 12.30 -1.10
CA GLY A 335 -2.78 12.24 -2.54
C GLY A 335 -3.05 10.85 -3.10
N ASN A 336 -3.79 10.82 -4.20
CA ASN A 336 -4.07 9.63 -5.01
C ASN A 336 -4.63 8.47 -4.17
N CYS A 337 -5.86 8.63 -3.74
CA CYS A 337 -6.61 7.64 -2.94
C CYS A 337 -7.82 7.11 -3.74
N GLY A 338 -8.07 5.81 -3.69
CA GLY A 338 -9.18 5.17 -4.40
C GLY A 338 -10.57 5.60 -3.90
N GLN A 339 -10.63 6.21 -2.70
CA GLN A 339 -11.79 6.91 -2.18
C GLN A 339 -11.42 8.38 -1.93
N SER A 340 -11.53 8.87 -0.71
CA SER A 340 -11.20 10.26 -0.36
C SER A 340 -9.77 10.40 0.12
N CYS A 341 -9.11 11.50 -0.22
CA CYS A 341 -7.86 11.89 0.44
C CYS A 341 -8.14 12.28 1.91
N GLY A 342 -9.21 13.04 2.16
CA GLY A 342 -9.68 13.40 3.51
C GLY A 342 -11.16 13.14 3.68
N TYR A 343 -11.54 12.31 4.66
CA TYR A 343 -12.91 12.08 5.05
C TYR A 343 -13.08 12.33 6.56
N LEU A 344 -13.62 13.47 6.90
CA LEU A 344 -13.86 13.91 8.28
C LEU A 344 -15.35 13.81 8.59
N SER A 345 -15.75 12.75 9.29
CA SER A 345 -17.14 12.36 9.46
C SER A 345 -17.55 12.29 10.92
N PHE A 346 -18.89 12.31 11.16
CA PHE A 346 -19.46 12.17 12.48
C PHE A 346 -19.02 13.26 13.46
N GLY A 347 -18.89 14.51 12.97
CA GLY A 347 -18.43 15.64 13.76
C GLY A 347 -16.95 15.58 14.13
N GLY A 348 -16.56 16.27 15.20
CA GLY A 348 -15.17 16.27 15.67
C GLY A 348 -14.55 17.65 15.76
N LYS A 349 -13.21 17.67 15.92
CA LYS A 349 -12.40 18.88 16.06
C LYS A 349 -11.19 18.81 15.13
N TYR A 350 -11.10 19.74 14.19
CA TYR A 350 -10.07 19.71 13.16
C TYR A 350 -9.41 21.07 12.97
N GLN A 351 -8.10 21.09 12.92
CA GLN A 351 -7.32 22.24 12.48
C GLN A 351 -6.34 21.80 11.42
N MET A 352 -6.45 22.33 10.20
CA MET A 352 -5.61 22.02 9.08
C MET A 352 -5.01 23.30 8.50
N ASP A 353 -3.69 23.39 8.53
CA ASP A 353 -2.95 24.54 8.04
C ASP A 353 -1.97 24.12 6.95
N ASN A 354 -2.05 24.73 5.77
CA ASN A 354 -1.19 24.44 4.61
C ASN A 354 -1.19 22.95 4.22
N CYS A 355 -2.37 22.33 4.13
CA CYS A 355 -2.52 20.93 3.75
C CYS A 355 -2.99 20.78 2.30
N THR A 356 -2.55 19.72 1.64
CA THR A 356 -2.97 19.34 0.28
C THR A 356 -3.70 18.01 0.32
N PHE A 357 -4.98 18.02 -0.06
CA PHE A 357 -5.83 16.85 -0.31
C PHE A 357 -6.08 16.83 -1.83
N ALA A 358 -5.23 16.14 -2.57
CA ALA A 358 -5.25 16.20 -4.02
C ALA A 358 -5.41 14.80 -4.62
N ASN A 359 -6.56 14.53 -5.22
CA ASN A 359 -6.92 13.19 -5.67
C ASN A 359 -6.92 13.07 -7.20
N TYR A 360 -5.82 12.60 -7.75
CA TYR A 360 -5.63 12.30 -9.18
C TYR A 360 -5.58 10.79 -9.44
N TRP A 361 -6.33 10.04 -8.66
CA TRP A 361 -6.43 8.58 -8.78
C TRP A 361 -6.86 8.13 -10.16
N SER A 362 -6.17 7.15 -10.74
CA SER A 362 -6.37 6.68 -12.11
C SER A 362 -6.59 5.18 -12.27
N ASP A 363 -6.43 4.37 -11.21
CA ASP A 363 -6.52 2.91 -11.33
C ASP A 363 -7.94 2.41 -11.62
N ASN A 364 -8.95 3.13 -11.11
CA ASN A 364 -10.37 2.83 -11.37
C ASN A 364 -11.25 4.07 -11.15
N SER A 365 -12.55 3.94 -11.45
CA SER A 365 -13.52 5.01 -11.22
C SER A 365 -13.70 5.27 -9.73
N ARG A 366 -13.57 6.53 -9.33
CA ARG A 366 -13.80 7.01 -7.98
C ARG A 366 -15.18 7.67 -7.86
N THR A 367 -15.90 7.35 -6.79
CA THR A 367 -17.24 7.90 -6.50
C THR A 367 -17.27 8.77 -5.25
N PHE A 368 -16.12 8.96 -4.60
CA PHE A 368 -15.96 9.75 -3.40
C PHE A 368 -15.17 11.03 -3.71
N PRO A 369 -15.50 12.19 -3.08
CA PRO A 369 -14.77 13.43 -3.24
C PRO A 369 -13.33 13.32 -2.73
N ALA A 370 -12.44 14.21 -3.20
CA ALA A 370 -11.10 14.33 -2.63
C ALA A 370 -11.16 14.68 -1.14
N PHE A 371 -12.12 15.52 -0.76
CA PHE A 371 -12.32 15.91 0.64
C PHE A 371 -13.81 16.01 0.98
N ALA A 372 -14.20 15.42 2.13
CA ALA A 372 -15.54 15.58 2.68
C ALA A 372 -15.51 15.88 4.20
N LEU A 373 -16.37 16.79 4.62
CA LEU A 373 -16.64 17.12 6.02
C LEU A 373 -18.11 16.91 6.33
N THR A 374 -18.41 15.97 7.24
CA THR A 374 -19.80 15.70 7.69
C THR A 374 -19.89 15.64 9.21
N ASN A 375 -21.05 15.93 9.76
CA ASN A 375 -21.29 15.82 11.21
C ASN A 375 -22.14 14.62 11.59
N TYR A 376 -22.46 13.72 10.66
CA TYR A 376 -23.30 12.56 10.89
C TYR A 376 -22.73 11.29 10.23
N ILE A 377 -23.28 10.16 10.64
CA ILE A 377 -23.20 8.86 9.98
C ILE A 377 -24.60 8.27 9.89
N GLU A 378 -24.82 7.41 8.91
CA GLU A 378 -26.06 6.66 8.74
C GLU A 378 -25.84 5.16 8.95
N ASP A 379 -26.75 4.50 9.63
CA ASP A 379 -26.76 3.04 9.70
C ASP A 379 -27.44 2.41 8.46
N SER A 380 -27.44 1.08 8.39
CA SER A 380 -28.08 0.34 7.29
C SER A 380 -29.59 0.54 7.16
N GLN A 381 -30.23 1.14 8.17
CA GLN A 381 -31.66 1.47 8.23
C GLN A 381 -31.91 2.95 7.94
N GLN A 382 -30.87 3.71 7.53
CA GLN A 382 -30.90 5.15 7.27
C GLN A 382 -31.19 6.01 8.53
N ASN A 383 -30.93 5.48 9.71
CA ASN A 383 -30.95 6.32 10.91
C ASN A 383 -29.71 7.17 10.98
N ARG A 384 -29.87 8.48 11.17
CA ARG A 384 -28.73 9.41 11.31
C ARG A 384 -28.31 9.52 12.77
N TYR A 385 -27.01 9.42 12.99
CA TYR A 385 -26.37 9.71 14.27
C TYR A 385 -25.48 10.93 14.06
N VAL A 386 -25.76 11.99 14.82
CA VAL A 386 -25.16 13.33 14.62
C VAL A 386 -24.26 13.69 15.78
N ARG A 387 -23.10 14.31 15.51
CA ARG A 387 -22.16 14.87 16.48
C ARG A 387 -21.77 16.28 16.09
N PRO A 388 -21.46 17.17 17.03
CA PRO A 388 -21.10 18.54 16.70
C PRO A 388 -19.71 18.62 16.03
N LEU A 389 -19.57 19.62 15.15
CA LEU A 389 -18.26 20.11 14.72
C LEU A 389 -17.81 21.23 15.66
N ILE A 390 -16.60 21.12 16.23
CA ILE A 390 -16.14 22.02 17.29
C ILE A 390 -14.86 22.73 16.89
N ASN A 391 -14.94 24.03 16.61
CA ASN A 391 -13.79 24.86 16.26
C ASN A 391 -12.94 24.28 15.13
N CYS A 392 -13.60 23.84 14.06
CA CYS A 392 -12.90 23.34 12.89
C CYS A 392 -12.37 24.49 12.04
N ALA A 393 -11.08 24.49 11.73
CA ALA A 393 -10.46 25.53 10.93
C ALA A 393 -9.54 24.90 9.85
N PHE A 394 -9.74 25.35 8.61
CA PHE A 394 -8.93 24.92 7.45
C PHE A 394 -8.36 26.18 6.80
N ASN A 395 -7.04 26.33 6.81
CA ASN A 395 -6.39 27.53 6.35
C ASN A 395 -5.35 27.19 5.28
N ASN A 396 -5.36 27.93 4.16
CA ASN A 396 -4.44 27.74 3.04
C ASN A 396 -4.38 26.28 2.50
N CYS A 397 -5.48 25.56 2.51
CA CYS A 397 -5.52 24.17 2.05
C CYS A 397 -5.89 24.09 0.55
N ILE A 398 -5.47 23.00 -0.08
CA ILE A 398 -5.92 22.58 -1.41
C ILE A 398 -6.78 21.33 -1.23
N MET A 399 -7.98 21.31 -1.79
CA MET A 399 -8.92 20.19 -1.80
C MET A 399 -9.45 20.06 -3.22
N TYR A 400 -8.76 19.26 -4.03
CA TYR A 400 -8.93 19.21 -5.47
C TYR A 400 -8.74 17.79 -6.03
N GLY A 401 -9.33 17.53 -7.20
CA GLY A 401 -9.16 16.24 -7.86
C GLY A 401 -9.35 16.32 -9.37
N ASN A 402 -9.35 15.17 -10.03
CA ASN A 402 -9.51 15.07 -11.48
C ASN A 402 -10.70 14.18 -11.89
N ASN A 403 -11.70 14.00 -11.04
CA ASN A 403 -12.82 13.12 -11.36
C ASN A 403 -13.76 13.67 -12.43
N ALA A 404 -13.15 14.15 -13.52
CA ALA A 404 -13.81 14.72 -14.68
C ALA A 404 -14.67 13.72 -15.50
N LEU A 405 -14.77 12.46 -15.04
CA LEU A 405 -15.57 11.43 -15.71
C LEU A 405 -17.07 11.49 -15.36
N LEU A 406 -17.43 12.27 -14.36
CA LEU A 406 -18.82 12.48 -13.95
C LEU A 406 -19.13 13.98 -14.10
N ASP A 407 -20.00 14.33 -15.02
CA ASP A 407 -20.60 15.66 -15.07
C ASP A 407 -21.23 15.95 -13.69
N ASP A 408 -20.98 17.12 -13.10
CA ASP A 408 -21.48 17.57 -11.79
C ASP A 408 -20.83 16.84 -10.55
N PHE A 409 -19.58 16.39 -10.64
CA PHE A 409 -18.90 15.77 -9.49
C PHE A 409 -18.09 16.79 -8.68
N ASN A 410 -18.46 16.92 -7.38
CA ASN A 410 -17.75 17.78 -6.45
C ASN A 410 -16.58 17.06 -5.79
N GLU A 411 -15.38 17.62 -5.84
CA GLU A 411 -14.19 17.12 -5.14
C GLU A 411 -14.07 17.65 -3.71
N PHE A 412 -14.87 18.66 -3.37
CA PHE A 412 -14.99 19.24 -2.05
C PHE A 412 -16.46 19.25 -1.64
N ILE A 413 -16.80 18.61 -0.52
CA ILE A 413 -18.16 18.50 0.01
C ILE A 413 -18.18 18.85 1.49
N VAL A 414 -19.15 19.68 1.90
CA VAL A 414 -19.49 19.93 3.31
C VAL A 414 -20.99 19.64 3.48
N GLU A 415 -21.30 18.49 4.05
CA GLU A 415 -22.70 18.08 4.25
C GLU A 415 -23.00 17.90 5.74
N LEU A 416 -23.94 18.69 6.27
CA LEU A 416 -24.19 18.80 7.70
C LEU A 416 -25.68 18.59 8.02
N ASP A 417 -25.94 17.96 9.15
CA ASP A 417 -27.23 17.88 9.77
C ASP A 417 -27.35 18.99 10.84
N ASP A 418 -28.39 19.81 10.76
CA ASP A 418 -28.59 21.00 11.60
C ASP A 418 -29.03 20.69 13.05
N SER A 419 -29.24 19.42 13.41
CA SER A 419 -29.67 19.01 14.76
C SER A 419 -28.58 19.22 15.83
N GLN A 420 -27.32 19.39 15.41
CA GLN A 420 -26.18 19.67 16.29
C GLN A 420 -25.40 20.91 15.82
N PRO A 421 -24.76 21.64 16.74
CA PRO A 421 -23.93 22.78 16.39
C PRO A 421 -22.76 22.39 15.46
N SER A 422 -22.55 23.18 14.42
CA SER A 422 -21.45 23.01 13.49
C SER A 422 -20.64 24.29 13.39
N ASN A 423 -19.50 24.32 14.10
CA ASN A 423 -18.60 25.46 14.12
C ASN A 423 -17.36 25.13 13.26
N TYR A 424 -17.35 25.63 12.03
CA TYR A 424 -16.28 25.40 11.08
C TYR A 424 -16.01 26.63 10.22
N VAL A 425 -14.79 26.73 9.69
CA VAL A 425 -14.43 27.77 8.72
C VAL A 425 -13.29 27.30 7.82
N PHE A 426 -13.43 27.60 6.54
CA PHE A 426 -12.38 27.49 5.52
C PHE A 426 -11.90 28.89 5.14
N ARG A 427 -10.57 29.12 5.16
CA ARG A 427 -9.96 30.40 4.81
C ARG A 427 -8.85 30.23 3.82
N TYR A 428 -8.89 31.00 2.74
CA TYR A 428 -7.87 31.01 1.69
C TYR A 428 -7.62 29.63 1.09
N CYS A 429 -8.61 28.74 1.07
CA CYS A 429 -8.52 27.42 0.49
C CYS A 429 -8.77 27.45 -1.02
N LEU A 430 -8.24 26.47 -1.74
CA LEU A 430 -8.54 26.19 -3.12
C LEU A 430 -9.32 24.88 -3.18
N VAL A 431 -10.51 24.92 -3.77
CA VAL A 431 -11.45 23.81 -3.80
C VAL A 431 -12.02 23.60 -5.21
N ASP A 432 -12.64 22.45 -5.44
CA ASP A 432 -13.35 22.10 -6.66
C ASP A 432 -14.77 21.62 -6.28
N THR A 433 -15.76 22.51 -6.51
CA THR A 433 -17.14 22.24 -6.11
C THR A 433 -18.11 23.13 -6.87
N ASP A 434 -19.31 22.62 -7.13
CA ASP A 434 -20.44 23.41 -7.64
C ASP A 434 -21.27 24.03 -6.50
N GLU A 435 -20.96 23.69 -5.24
CA GLU A 435 -21.60 24.30 -4.07
C GLU A 435 -21.13 25.74 -3.87
N GLY A 436 -22.00 26.57 -3.31
CA GLY A 436 -21.68 27.96 -2.99
C GLY A 436 -20.66 28.07 -1.87
N VAL A 437 -19.48 28.63 -2.20
CA VAL A 437 -18.40 28.90 -1.22
C VAL A 437 -18.05 30.40 -1.17
N GLU A 438 -19.07 31.24 -1.33
CA GLU A 438 -18.94 32.70 -1.27
C GLU A 438 -18.53 33.18 0.12
N ASP A 439 -17.89 34.36 0.15
CA ASP A 439 -17.44 34.96 1.41
C ASP A 439 -18.58 35.10 2.44
N GLY A 440 -18.35 34.55 3.59
CA GLY A 440 -19.31 34.46 4.69
C GLY A 440 -18.68 33.98 5.99
N PRO A 441 -19.49 33.57 6.96
CA PRO A 441 -18.96 33.12 8.25
C PRO A 441 -18.14 31.83 8.17
N ASN A 442 -18.48 30.93 7.22
CA ASN A 442 -17.86 29.62 7.06
C ASN A 442 -16.82 29.56 5.94
N TYR A 443 -16.83 30.50 5.02
CA TYR A 443 -15.91 30.57 3.87
C TYR A 443 -15.33 31.98 3.77
N VAL A 444 -14.01 32.09 3.68
CA VAL A 444 -13.31 33.37 3.60
C VAL A 444 -12.25 33.33 2.52
N SER A 445 -12.38 34.17 1.51
CA SER A 445 -11.43 34.32 0.40
C SER A 445 -11.06 32.97 -0.25
N MET A 446 -12.07 32.18 -0.53
CA MET A 446 -11.93 30.89 -1.23
C MET A 446 -11.57 31.10 -2.69
N VAL A 447 -10.88 30.13 -3.27
CA VAL A 447 -10.68 29.99 -4.72
C VAL A 447 -11.38 28.72 -5.15
N ASN A 448 -12.34 28.83 -6.05
CA ASN A 448 -13.16 27.70 -6.49
C ASN A 448 -12.95 27.42 -7.98
N ASN A 449 -13.00 26.13 -8.35
CA ASN A 449 -12.97 25.62 -9.73
C ASN A 449 -11.78 26.17 -10.55
N SER A 450 -10.63 26.36 -9.88
CA SER A 450 -9.39 26.78 -10.52
C SER A 450 -8.34 25.69 -10.29
N PRO A 451 -7.92 24.97 -11.33
CA PRO A 451 -6.95 23.89 -11.16
C PRO A 451 -5.69 24.36 -10.43
N PRO A 452 -5.23 23.63 -9.43
CA PRO A 452 -3.98 23.95 -8.75
C PRO A 452 -2.82 23.75 -9.74
N ALA A 453 -1.84 24.68 -9.68
CA ALA A 453 -0.65 24.62 -10.52
C ALA A 453 0.33 23.56 -9.95
N LEU A 454 0.01 22.28 -10.06
CA LEU A 454 0.85 21.16 -9.65
C LEU A 454 1.69 20.64 -10.82
N CYS A 455 2.82 20.00 -10.53
CA CYS A 455 3.76 19.53 -11.55
C CYS A 455 3.25 18.29 -12.30
N ASP A 456 3.11 17.18 -11.60
CA ASP A 456 2.60 15.92 -12.16
C ASP A 456 1.95 15.07 -11.06
N PRO A 457 0.77 15.47 -10.58
CA PRO A 457 0.14 14.81 -9.43
C PRO A 457 -0.31 13.38 -9.73
N ALA A 458 -0.53 13.01 -10.99
CA ALA A 458 -0.83 11.63 -11.37
C ALA A 458 0.35 10.69 -11.10
N ASN A 459 1.58 11.20 -11.19
CA ASN A 459 2.82 10.49 -10.87
C ASN A 459 3.41 10.93 -9.51
N PHE A 460 2.55 11.30 -8.57
CA PHE A 460 2.88 11.67 -7.19
C PHE A 460 3.76 12.93 -7.03
N ASN A 461 3.94 13.73 -8.08
CA ASN A 461 4.63 15.02 -7.99
C ASN A 461 3.65 16.17 -7.78
N PHE A 462 3.37 16.46 -6.50
CA PHE A 462 2.45 17.50 -6.07
C PHE A 462 3.12 18.87 -5.81
N ARG A 463 4.37 19.05 -6.22
CA ARG A 463 5.06 20.33 -6.12
C ARG A 463 4.37 21.40 -6.94
N VAL A 464 4.57 22.67 -6.55
CA VAL A 464 3.95 23.80 -7.23
C VAL A 464 4.75 24.17 -8.48
N SER A 465 4.15 24.07 -9.66
CA SER A 465 4.80 24.32 -10.96
C SER A 465 4.86 25.81 -11.35
N SER A 466 3.99 26.64 -10.78
CA SER A 466 3.94 28.08 -11.07
C SER A 466 3.29 28.91 -9.97
N VAL A 467 3.59 30.21 -9.95
CA VAL A 467 3.02 31.18 -9.00
C VAL A 467 1.79 31.89 -9.60
N GLY A 468 0.68 31.21 -9.71
CA GLY A 468 -0.62 31.82 -10.05
C GLY A 468 -1.25 32.51 -8.84
N SER A 469 -2.12 33.50 -9.07
CA SER A 469 -2.86 34.17 -7.99
C SER A 469 -3.75 33.22 -7.19
N SER A 470 -4.27 32.16 -7.82
CA SER A 470 -5.05 31.09 -7.19
C SER A 470 -4.29 30.34 -6.09
N MET A 471 -2.96 30.25 -6.22
CA MET A 471 -2.08 29.56 -5.26
C MET A 471 -1.64 30.45 -4.10
N ASN A 472 -1.95 31.75 -4.10
CA ASN A 472 -1.58 32.64 -3.00
C ASN A 472 -2.38 32.32 -1.74
N GLY A 473 -1.71 32.09 -0.64
CA GLY A 473 -2.26 31.91 0.69
C GLY A 473 -2.20 33.18 1.54
N ASN A 474 -2.56 33.06 2.82
CA ASN A 474 -2.48 34.14 3.79
C ASN A 474 -1.92 33.61 5.13
N ASN A 475 -0.84 34.21 5.61
CA ASN A 475 -0.20 33.82 6.85
C ASN A 475 -0.94 34.28 8.11
N ALA A 476 -1.80 35.29 8.03
CA ALA A 476 -2.47 35.87 9.19
C ALA A 476 -3.45 34.90 9.88
N ASN A 477 -3.96 33.92 9.14
CA ASN A 477 -4.96 32.96 9.63
C ASN A 477 -4.42 31.51 9.71
N ALA A 478 -3.20 31.26 9.25
CA ALA A 478 -2.54 29.98 9.37
C ALA A 478 -1.55 29.98 10.54
N ASN A 479 -1.24 28.80 11.05
CA ASN A 479 -0.14 28.59 11.99
C ASN A 479 0.88 27.65 11.33
N PRO A 480 1.57 28.11 10.26
CA PRO A 480 2.47 27.28 9.48
C PRO A 480 3.72 26.91 10.28
N LEU A 481 4.37 25.84 9.85
CA LEU A 481 5.74 25.53 10.27
C LEU A 481 6.74 26.52 9.64
N VAL A 482 8.00 26.47 10.05
CA VAL A 482 9.05 27.39 9.56
C VAL A 482 9.24 27.26 8.04
N GLY A 483 9.14 26.03 7.50
CA GLY A 483 9.21 25.74 6.08
C GLY A 483 8.02 24.89 5.60
N ASP A 484 7.99 24.61 4.32
CA ASP A 484 7.07 23.71 3.69
C ASP A 484 7.40 22.23 4.01
N ILE A 485 6.69 21.28 3.38
CA ILE A 485 6.89 19.84 3.62
C ILE A 485 8.30 19.34 3.24
N GLU A 486 9.01 20.06 2.37
CA GLU A 486 10.39 19.78 1.94
C GLU A 486 11.42 20.72 2.60
N GLY A 487 10.98 21.52 3.57
CA GLY A 487 11.84 22.43 4.33
C GLY A 487 12.16 23.74 3.62
N ILE A 488 11.51 24.05 2.49
CA ILE A 488 11.68 25.33 1.79
C ILE A 488 11.00 26.42 2.60
N ASP A 489 11.75 27.44 2.99
CA ASP A 489 11.24 28.58 3.77
C ASP A 489 10.13 29.31 3.01
N TRP A 490 9.03 29.58 3.68
CA TRP A 490 7.92 30.37 3.13
C TRP A 490 8.32 31.80 2.74
N ALA A 491 9.46 32.32 3.25
CA ALA A 491 9.98 33.66 2.98
C ALA A 491 8.93 34.79 3.08
N GLY A 492 7.93 34.59 3.95
CA GLY A 492 6.79 35.52 4.13
C GLY A 492 5.74 35.49 3.00
N GLN A 493 5.88 34.59 2.03
CA GLN A 493 4.93 34.37 0.94
C GLN A 493 4.32 33.00 1.03
N TYR A 494 3.23 32.89 1.79
CA TYR A 494 2.54 31.61 1.96
C TYR A 494 1.78 31.22 0.71
N ARG A 495 1.88 29.94 0.34
CA ARG A 495 1.09 29.31 -0.72
C ARG A 495 -0.04 28.49 -0.11
N LYS A 496 -1.01 28.17 -0.93
CA LYS A 496 -2.00 27.15 -0.58
C LYS A 496 -1.36 25.77 -0.73
N GLY A 497 -1.72 24.86 0.17
CA GLY A 497 -1.16 23.53 0.22
C GLY A 497 0.17 23.45 0.97
N CYS A 498 0.76 22.25 0.95
CA CYS A 498 1.95 21.90 1.74
C CYS A 498 3.29 22.21 1.06
N TYR A 499 3.28 22.66 -0.18
CA TYR A 499 4.48 23.03 -0.94
C TYR A 499 4.59 24.52 -1.19
N GLN A 500 5.78 25.05 -0.99
CA GLN A 500 6.19 26.36 -1.49
C GLN A 500 6.64 26.22 -2.95
N TYR A 501 6.56 27.29 -3.70
CA TYR A 501 7.11 27.33 -5.07
C TYR A 501 8.62 27.48 -5.02
N ASP A 502 9.33 26.52 -5.58
CA ASP A 502 10.77 26.65 -5.84
C ASP A 502 10.97 27.29 -7.23
N SER A 503 11.61 28.47 -7.25
CA SER A 503 11.85 29.18 -8.50
C SER A 503 13.05 28.64 -9.31
N VAL A 504 13.86 27.77 -8.72
CA VAL A 504 15.07 27.19 -9.33
C VAL A 504 14.72 25.85 -10.03
N SER A 505 14.03 24.98 -9.31
CA SER A 505 13.64 23.65 -9.79
C SER A 505 12.21 23.33 -9.35
N PRO A 506 11.19 23.94 -9.95
CA PRO A 506 9.82 23.83 -9.43
C PRO A 506 9.26 22.41 -9.48
N CYS A 507 9.72 21.57 -10.40
CA CYS A 507 9.18 20.23 -10.61
C CYS A 507 10.22 19.08 -10.49
N ASP A 508 11.45 19.40 -10.12
CA ASP A 508 12.54 18.41 -10.02
C ASP A 508 12.65 17.78 -8.61
#